data_c4a8acf4fb2850f352e712f07fe838b8
#
_entry.id   c4a8acf4fb2850f352e712f07fe838b8
#
_cell.length_a   1.000
_cell.length_b   1.000
_cell.length_c   1.000
_cell.angle_alpha   90.00
_cell.angle_beta   90.00
_cell.angle_gamma   90.00
#
_symmetry.space_group_name_H-M   'P 1'
#
loop_
_entity.id
_entity.type
_entity.pdbx_description
1 polymer ?
#
loop_
_entity_poly.entity_id
_entity_poly.type
_entity_poly.pdbx_seq_one_letter_code
_entity_poly.pdbx_strand_id
1 'polypeptide(L)'
;MTFKKNQIVELYIDDLGTNGEGIGHIDGYALFVVGALPGERVRVGIMKCKKNYGFARLVEVLESPAEAGRIQPRCEVARQCGGCSLQHMTYEKQLAYKEKKVKDCLERIGGVCFESPVEEDCKSGSTAVENVPQFQNIIGMDEPWYYRNKVQLPVRMGKDGQIVTGFFAGRTHDVIPVDECFLENESFRPVVGTFISIMRDMGIAPYDEKNHTGIVRHIYIRSAHISGDVMACIVVNSDIDGFVEKYGEAIVREMSDKVSTILVNSNTERTNVVLGREMRAIYGDGNLIDNIGDMKYKISPHSFYQVNPVQTEKLYNTALEFAGIRGGEVVWDMYCGIGTISLFLADKVGASGKVIGVEIVEDAIKNAKENARLNGLKNTAFYCGAAEDVVGSREIIEREGEEVMHPDVVVVDPPRKGCDASLLATILKMAPARVVYVSCDPATLARDVKILCEGEGEVAYSVKKVRPVDMFPWSGHVESIALLERVSNRKADAKVHN
;
A
#
# COMPACT_ATOMS: atom_id res chain seq x y z
N MET A 1 4.70 8.39 -38.43
CA MET A 1 6.10 7.84 -38.41
C MET A 1 6.12 6.45 -37.80
N THR A 2 6.98 5.56 -38.32
CA THR A 2 7.13 4.21 -37.77
C THR A 2 8.49 4.12 -37.09
N PHE A 3 8.50 4.23 -35.77
CA PHE A 3 9.74 4.06 -34.98
C PHE A 3 10.22 2.61 -35.02
N LYS A 4 11.55 2.42 -34.99
CA LYS A 4 12.19 1.11 -34.95
C LYS A 4 12.83 0.84 -33.59
N LYS A 5 12.81 -0.43 -33.17
CA LYS A 5 13.54 -0.84 -31.95
C LYS A 5 15.01 -0.45 -32.08
N ASN A 6 15.59 0.05 -30.98
CA ASN A 6 16.95 0.58 -30.85
C ASN A 6 17.23 1.90 -31.61
N GLN A 7 16.23 2.50 -32.25
CA GLN A 7 16.37 3.84 -32.82
C GLN A 7 16.64 4.86 -31.69
N ILE A 8 17.60 5.76 -31.92
CA ILE A 8 17.90 6.86 -31.02
C ILE A 8 17.15 8.09 -31.50
N VAL A 9 16.46 8.77 -30.58
CA VAL A 9 15.72 10.01 -30.84
C VAL A 9 15.90 10.98 -29.68
N GLU A 10 15.67 12.26 -29.95
CA GLU A 10 15.63 13.32 -28.92
C GLU A 10 14.21 13.84 -28.79
N LEU A 11 13.80 14.13 -27.54
CA LEU A 11 12.49 14.70 -27.25
C LEU A 11 12.52 15.50 -25.96
N TYR A 12 11.53 16.38 -25.80
CA TYR A 12 11.21 17.00 -24.53
C TYR A 12 10.24 16.13 -23.75
N ILE A 13 10.36 16.19 -22.42
CA ILE A 13 9.46 15.50 -21.50
C ILE A 13 8.42 16.50 -21.01
N ASP A 14 7.16 16.20 -21.28
CA ASP A 14 6.01 17.09 -21.01
C ASP A 14 5.38 16.81 -19.65
N ASP A 15 5.29 15.53 -19.25
CA ASP A 15 4.56 15.10 -18.04
C ASP A 15 5.16 13.79 -17.49
N LEU A 16 4.58 13.28 -16.39
CA LEU A 16 4.89 11.97 -15.81
C LEU A 16 3.72 11.00 -15.95
N GLY A 17 4.04 9.77 -16.30
CA GLY A 17 3.10 8.65 -16.30
C GLY A 17 2.79 8.13 -14.89
N THR A 18 1.85 7.20 -14.80
CA THR A 18 1.34 6.66 -13.54
C THR A 18 2.36 5.96 -12.64
N ASN A 19 3.50 5.50 -13.20
CA ASN A 19 4.58 4.88 -12.44
C ASN A 19 5.83 5.80 -12.32
N GLY A 20 5.71 7.09 -12.71
CA GLY A 20 6.79 8.05 -12.68
C GLY A 20 7.72 8.01 -13.90
N GLU A 21 7.31 7.38 -15.00
CA GLU A 21 8.01 7.50 -16.28
C GLU A 21 7.77 8.89 -16.88
N GLY A 22 8.80 9.54 -17.43
CA GLY A 22 8.62 10.76 -18.22
C GLY A 22 7.81 10.46 -19.48
N ILE A 23 6.90 11.35 -19.85
CA ILE A 23 6.13 11.30 -21.10
C ILE A 23 6.58 12.44 -21.98
N GLY A 24 6.93 12.13 -23.23
CA GLY A 24 7.19 13.14 -24.25
C GLY A 24 6.62 12.69 -25.59
N HIS A 25 6.46 13.63 -26.53
CA HIS A 25 5.82 13.37 -27.81
C HIS A 25 6.72 13.70 -28.98
N ILE A 26 6.66 12.87 -30.03
CA ILE A 26 7.24 13.15 -31.34
C ILE A 26 6.14 12.95 -32.39
N ASP A 27 5.76 14.02 -33.08
CA ASP A 27 4.69 14.02 -34.09
C ASP A 27 3.38 13.37 -33.56
N GLY A 28 3.02 13.67 -32.29
CA GLY A 28 1.84 13.14 -31.62
C GLY A 28 1.95 11.72 -31.09
N TYR A 29 3.09 11.05 -31.29
CA TYR A 29 3.34 9.72 -30.76
C TYR A 29 3.99 9.79 -29.38
N ALA A 30 3.30 9.26 -28.35
CA ALA A 30 3.77 9.31 -26.97
C ALA A 30 4.89 8.29 -26.71
N LEU A 31 5.94 8.72 -26.02
CA LEU A 31 7.05 7.87 -25.56
C LEU A 31 7.15 7.94 -24.04
N PHE A 32 7.11 6.78 -23.38
CA PHE A 32 7.32 6.62 -21.96
C PHE A 32 8.80 6.34 -21.70
N VAL A 33 9.45 7.20 -20.93
CA VAL A 33 10.90 7.20 -20.67
C VAL A 33 11.18 7.07 -19.17
N VAL A 34 11.61 5.89 -18.73
CA VAL A 34 11.97 5.68 -17.32
C VAL A 34 13.18 6.54 -16.96
N GLY A 35 13.06 7.31 -15.87
CA GLY A 35 14.13 8.13 -15.31
C GLY A 35 14.29 9.51 -15.95
N ALA A 36 13.39 9.93 -16.86
CA ALA A 36 13.32 11.29 -17.39
C ALA A 36 12.28 12.12 -16.63
N LEU A 37 12.50 13.42 -16.52
CA LEU A 37 11.67 14.35 -15.76
C LEU A 37 11.05 15.43 -16.64
N PRO A 38 9.86 15.94 -16.29
CA PRO A 38 9.22 17.06 -17.02
C PRO A 38 10.14 18.27 -17.13
N GLY A 39 10.13 18.90 -18.29
CA GLY A 39 10.97 20.05 -18.63
C GLY A 39 12.37 19.67 -19.14
N GLU A 40 12.75 18.40 -19.14
CA GLU A 40 14.04 17.95 -19.66
C GLU A 40 14.00 17.73 -21.18
N ARG A 41 15.11 18.03 -21.84
CA ARG A 41 15.41 17.51 -23.18
C ARG A 41 16.33 16.31 -23.05
N VAL A 42 15.91 15.18 -23.60
CA VAL A 42 16.58 13.91 -23.42
C VAL A 42 16.84 13.19 -24.73
N ARG A 43 17.93 12.40 -24.76
CA ARG A 43 18.19 11.41 -25.82
C ARG A 43 17.80 10.03 -25.32
N VAL A 44 16.99 9.33 -26.10
CA VAL A 44 16.41 8.05 -25.71
C VAL A 44 16.56 6.98 -26.78
N GLY A 45 16.67 5.73 -26.36
CA GLY A 45 16.65 4.57 -27.25
C GLY A 45 15.32 3.85 -27.20
N ILE A 46 14.65 3.72 -28.33
CA ILE A 46 13.35 3.03 -28.45
C ILE A 46 13.49 1.55 -28.07
N MET A 47 12.73 1.10 -27.07
CA MET A 47 12.71 -0.31 -26.64
C MET A 47 11.56 -1.10 -27.26
N LYS A 48 10.38 -0.51 -27.31
CA LYS A 48 9.15 -1.18 -27.77
C LYS A 48 8.17 -0.16 -28.31
N CYS A 49 7.63 -0.45 -29.50
CA CYS A 49 6.56 0.34 -30.12
C CYS A 49 5.22 -0.38 -29.99
N LYS A 50 4.17 0.36 -29.72
CA LYS A 50 2.76 0.00 -29.80
C LYS A 50 2.09 0.85 -30.87
N LYS A 51 0.80 0.66 -31.14
CA LYS A 51 0.09 1.40 -32.18
C LYS A 51 0.12 2.92 -31.97
N ASN A 52 -0.14 3.36 -30.73
CA ASN A 52 -0.34 4.79 -30.39
C ASN A 52 0.72 5.34 -29.43
N TYR A 53 1.61 4.49 -28.89
CA TYR A 53 2.64 4.90 -27.93
C TYR A 53 3.82 3.91 -27.92
N GLY A 54 4.93 4.30 -27.31
CA GLY A 54 6.10 3.43 -27.16
C GLY A 54 6.79 3.59 -25.82
N PHE A 55 7.75 2.69 -25.56
CA PHE A 55 8.62 2.73 -24.40
C PHE A 55 10.06 2.95 -24.86
N ALA A 56 10.76 3.84 -24.17
CA ALA A 56 12.14 4.14 -24.44
C ALA A 56 12.98 4.14 -23.17
N ARG A 57 14.26 3.85 -23.30
CA ARG A 57 15.23 3.99 -22.22
C ARG A 57 15.94 5.33 -22.34
N LEU A 58 16.16 5.99 -21.21
CA LEU A 58 16.99 7.18 -21.15
C LEU A 58 18.45 6.82 -21.47
N VAL A 59 19.02 7.49 -22.46
CA VAL A 59 20.44 7.37 -22.85
C VAL A 59 21.22 8.51 -22.22
N GLU A 60 20.72 9.75 -22.37
CA GLU A 60 21.40 10.94 -21.90
C GLU A 60 20.38 12.05 -21.61
N VAL A 61 20.62 12.82 -20.57
CA VAL A 61 19.91 14.08 -20.30
C VAL A 61 20.73 15.19 -20.96
N LEU A 62 20.18 15.80 -22.00
CA LEU A 62 20.85 16.84 -22.76
C LEU A 62 20.74 18.20 -22.06
N GLU A 63 19.54 18.49 -21.54
CA GLU A 63 19.22 19.71 -20.82
C GLU A 63 18.29 19.34 -19.66
N SER A 64 18.60 19.83 -18.45
CA SER A 64 17.77 19.67 -17.26
C SER A 64 17.69 21.02 -16.54
N PRO A 65 16.59 21.76 -16.69
CA PRO A 65 16.42 23.01 -15.96
C PRO A 65 16.28 22.74 -14.45
N ALA A 66 16.60 23.72 -13.61
CA ALA A 66 16.54 23.59 -12.15
C ALA A 66 15.13 23.22 -11.67
N GLU A 67 14.12 23.71 -12.37
CA GLU A 67 12.70 23.46 -12.09
C GLU A 67 12.29 22.00 -12.29
N ALA A 68 13.02 21.20 -13.06
CA ALA A 68 12.83 19.76 -13.20
C ALA A 68 13.08 19.02 -11.88
N GLY A 69 13.90 19.59 -11.01
CA GLY A 69 14.21 19.03 -9.69
C GLY A 69 15.02 17.74 -9.76
N ARG A 70 15.90 17.59 -10.76
CA ARG A 70 16.79 16.42 -10.88
C ARG A 70 17.87 16.45 -9.81
N ILE A 71 18.02 15.30 -9.14
CA ILE A 71 19.09 15.08 -8.15
C ILE A 71 19.81 13.76 -8.44
N GLN A 72 21.00 13.61 -7.85
CA GLN A 72 21.71 12.34 -7.83
C GLN A 72 21.02 11.40 -6.82
N PRO A 73 20.61 10.18 -7.21
CA PRO A 73 20.10 9.20 -6.27
C PRO A 73 21.10 8.90 -5.15
N ARG A 74 20.60 8.82 -3.91
CA ARG A 74 21.41 8.42 -2.76
C ARG A 74 21.87 6.95 -2.88
N CYS A 75 21.03 6.08 -3.41
CA CYS A 75 21.31 4.67 -3.60
C CYS A 75 22.01 4.44 -4.96
N GLU A 76 23.17 3.82 -4.95
CA GLU A 76 23.97 3.53 -6.15
C GLU A 76 23.27 2.57 -7.12
N VAL A 77 22.43 1.66 -6.60
CA VAL A 77 21.68 0.67 -7.38
C VAL A 77 20.25 1.10 -7.71
N ALA A 78 19.85 2.34 -7.42
CA ALA A 78 18.49 2.85 -7.61
C ALA A 78 17.94 2.63 -9.04
N ARG A 79 18.80 2.63 -10.06
CA ARG A 79 18.42 2.40 -11.47
C ARG A 79 18.25 0.92 -11.82
N GLN A 80 18.76 0.02 -11.00
CA GLN A 80 18.76 -1.43 -11.22
C GLN A 80 17.73 -2.12 -10.32
N CYS A 81 17.66 -1.69 -9.05
CA CYS A 81 16.71 -2.17 -8.06
C CYS A 81 15.28 -1.76 -8.43
N GLY A 82 14.33 -2.69 -8.30
CA GLY A 82 12.91 -2.43 -8.57
C GLY A 82 12.17 -1.68 -7.46
N GLY A 83 12.85 -1.33 -6.34
CA GLY A 83 12.20 -0.74 -5.16
C GLY A 83 11.93 0.75 -5.25
N CYS A 84 12.86 1.52 -5.83
CA CYS A 84 12.77 2.97 -5.94
C CYS A 84 12.69 3.42 -7.39
N SER A 85 11.64 4.14 -7.76
CA SER A 85 11.47 4.65 -9.13
C SER A 85 11.73 6.15 -9.26
N LEU A 86 11.81 6.91 -8.15
CA LEU A 86 11.83 8.38 -8.16
C LEU A 86 13.04 9.00 -7.42
N GLN A 87 14.07 8.24 -7.02
CA GLN A 87 15.23 8.82 -6.30
C GLN A 87 16.04 9.84 -7.11
N HIS A 88 15.81 9.98 -8.40
CA HIS A 88 16.44 10.97 -9.26
C HIS A 88 15.69 12.32 -9.29
N MET A 89 14.64 12.47 -8.47
CA MET A 89 13.79 13.65 -8.36
C MET A 89 13.76 14.15 -6.90
N THR A 90 13.77 15.48 -6.68
CA THR A 90 13.64 16.04 -5.33
C THR A 90 12.34 15.59 -4.68
N TYR A 91 12.33 15.55 -3.34
CA TYR A 91 11.17 15.06 -2.62
C TYR A 91 9.93 15.93 -2.81
N GLU A 92 10.08 17.24 -2.89
CA GLU A 92 9.01 18.20 -3.16
C GLU A 92 8.36 17.93 -4.51
N LYS A 93 9.14 17.63 -5.54
CA LYS A 93 8.62 17.28 -6.87
C LYS A 93 7.89 15.94 -6.88
N GLN A 94 8.36 14.97 -6.08
CA GLN A 94 7.63 13.71 -5.90
C GLN A 94 6.27 13.93 -5.25
N LEU A 95 6.19 14.77 -4.22
CA LEU A 95 4.92 15.12 -3.57
C LEU A 95 3.96 15.78 -4.56
N ALA A 96 4.42 16.77 -5.30
CA ALA A 96 3.62 17.46 -6.33
C ALA A 96 3.12 16.48 -7.42
N TYR A 97 3.99 15.57 -7.88
CA TYR A 97 3.61 14.52 -8.83
C TYR A 97 2.52 13.60 -8.27
N LYS A 98 2.66 13.14 -7.03
CA LYS A 98 1.68 12.24 -6.39
C LYS A 98 0.34 12.93 -6.16
N GLU A 99 0.37 14.19 -5.75
CA GLU A 99 -0.81 15.02 -5.59
C GLU A 99 -1.56 15.20 -6.90
N LYS A 100 -0.85 15.60 -7.97
CA LYS A 100 -1.40 15.72 -9.33
C LYS A 100 -2.00 14.40 -9.82
N LYS A 101 -1.29 13.27 -9.60
CA LYS A 101 -1.76 11.94 -9.99
C LYS A 101 -3.11 11.59 -9.36
N VAL A 102 -3.31 11.85 -8.07
CA VAL A 102 -4.58 11.61 -7.39
C VAL A 102 -5.68 12.51 -7.95
N LYS A 103 -5.39 13.80 -8.10
CA LYS A 103 -6.33 14.79 -8.65
C LYS A 103 -6.76 14.39 -10.07
N ASP A 104 -5.81 14.13 -10.97
CA ASP A 104 -6.06 13.72 -12.36
C ASP A 104 -6.93 12.44 -12.46
N CYS A 105 -6.69 11.44 -11.60
CA CYS A 105 -7.50 10.22 -11.60
C CYS A 105 -8.95 10.51 -11.20
N LEU A 106 -9.16 11.27 -10.12
CA LEU A 106 -10.50 11.61 -9.64
C LEU A 106 -11.27 12.49 -10.63
N GLU A 107 -10.60 13.45 -11.28
CA GLU A 107 -11.23 14.30 -12.30
C GLU A 107 -11.57 13.50 -13.57
N ARG A 108 -10.61 12.79 -14.16
CA ARG A 108 -10.76 12.15 -15.48
C ARG A 108 -11.53 10.82 -15.44
N ILE A 109 -11.39 10.03 -14.38
CA ILE A 109 -12.05 8.74 -14.23
C ILE A 109 -13.27 8.87 -13.33
N GLY A 110 -13.12 9.55 -12.18
CA GLY A 110 -14.15 9.73 -11.17
C GLY A 110 -15.23 10.75 -11.54
N GLY A 111 -14.92 11.67 -12.45
CA GLY A 111 -15.83 12.79 -12.79
C GLY A 111 -16.00 13.79 -11.67
N VAL A 112 -15.05 13.85 -10.71
CA VAL A 112 -15.04 14.79 -9.60
C VAL A 112 -14.49 16.13 -10.08
N CYS A 113 -15.17 17.23 -9.79
CA CYS A 113 -14.72 18.58 -10.14
C CYS A 113 -14.26 19.32 -8.87
N PHE A 114 -12.98 19.68 -8.78
CA PHE A 114 -12.38 20.40 -7.64
C PHE A 114 -12.33 21.92 -7.83
N GLU A 115 -12.77 22.43 -8.96
CA GLU A 115 -12.81 23.86 -9.25
C GLU A 115 -14.25 24.31 -9.41
N SER A 116 -14.57 25.51 -8.90
CA SER A 116 -15.89 26.10 -9.17
C SER A 116 -16.03 26.32 -10.68
N PRO A 117 -17.15 25.94 -11.31
CA PRO A 117 -17.38 26.26 -12.71
C PRO A 117 -17.27 27.79 -12.89
N VAL A 118 -16.40 28.20 -13.81
CA VAL A 118 -16.30 29.61 -14.18
C VAL A 118 -17.66 30.06 -14.72
N GLU A 119 -18.14 31.24 -14.31
CA GLU A 119 -19.52 31.74 -14.59
C GLU A 119 -19.94 31.81 -16.07
N GLU A 120 -19.01 31.58 -17.01
CA GLU A 120 -19.29 31.71 -18.45
C GLU A 120 -20.03 30.53 -19.10
N ASP A 121 -20.08 29.33 -18.47
CA ASP A 121 -20.72 28.14 -19.06
C ASP A 121 -22.05 27.70 -18.40
N CYS A 122 -22.52 28.39 -17.35
CA CYS A 122 -23.78 28.08 -16.67
C CYS A 122 -24.99 28.79 -17.25
N LYS A 123 -25.52 28.31 -18.38
CA LYS A 123 -26.84 28.74 -18.91
C LYS A 123 -28.03 28.05 -18.21
N SER A 124 -27.88 27.49 -17.03
CA SER A 124 -29.01 27.01 -16.20
C SER A 124 -28.80 27.50 -14.78
N GLY A 125 -29.65 28.42 -14.36
CA GLY A 125 -29.65 29.07 -13.05
C GLY A 125 -29.78 28.08 -11.88
N SER A 126 -28.71 27.47 -11.49
CA SER A 126 -28.57 26.72 -10.23
C SER A 126 -27.51 27.41 -9.38
N THR A 127 -27.93 27.99 -8.30
CA THR A 127 -27.14 28.49 -7.18
C THR A 127 -26.33 27.32 -6.55
N ALA A 128 -25.17 27.01 -7.07
CA ALA A 128 -24.37 25.86 -6.62
C ALA A 128 -22.93 26.25 -6.31
N VAL A 129 -22.72 27.22 -5.41
CA VAL A 129 -21.40 27.50 -4.81
C VAL A 129 -21.13 26.60 -3.57
N GLU A 130 -22.13 25.86 -3.06
CA GLU A 130 -22.05 25.21 -1.74
C GLU A 130 -21.43 23.79 -1.72
N ASN A 131 -21.01 23.17 -2.83
CA ASN A 131 -20.64 21.74 -2.85
C ASN A 131 -19.38 21.38 -3.67
N VAL A 132 -18.41 22.30 -3.79
CA VAL A 132 -17.12 21.92 -4.43
C VAL A 132 -16.32 21.06 -3.47
N PRO A 133 -15.88 19.86 -3.87
CA PRO A 133 -15.05 18.99 -3.04
C PRO A 133 -13.72 19.65 -2.68
N GLN A 134 -13.28 19.52 -1.45
CA GLN A 134 -11.99 20.03 -1.01
C GLN A 134 -10.88 19.03 -1.34
N PHE A 135 -9.95 19.40 -2.21
CA PHE A 135 -8.70 18.69 -2.39
C PHE A 135 -7.64 19.27 -1.43
N GLN A 136 -7.16 18.46 -0.50
CA GLN A 136 -6.17 18.87 0.50
C GLN A 136 -4.75 18.51 0.04
N ASN A 137 -3.76 19.28 0.49
CA ASN A 137 -2.35 19.02 0.19
C ASN A 137 -1.93 17.64 0.70
N ILE A 138 -1.03 17.00 -0.04
CA ILE A 138 -0.47 15.70 0.30
C ILE A 138 0.27 15.74 1.64
N ILE A 139 0.10 14.70 2.44
CA ILE A 139 0.89 14.50 3.67
C ILE A 139 2.21 13.83 3.28
N GLY A 140 3.30 14.60 3.31
CA GLY A 140 4.66 14.11 3.14
C GLY A 140 5.31 13.66 4.45
N MET A 141 6.55 13.18 4.35
CA MET A 141 7.44 12.87 5.47
C MET A 141 8.46 13.99 5.65
N ASP A 142 8.81 14.27 6.90
CA ASP A 142 9.92 15.18 7.22
C ASP A 142 11.27 14.51 6.89
N GLU A 143 11.41 13.22 7.28
CA GLU A 143 12.55 12.37 6.96
C GLU A 143 12.11 11.16 6.14
N PRO A 144 12.18 11.22 4.79
CA PRO A 144 11.64 10.16 3.92
C PRO A 144 12.58 8.96 3.73
N TRP A 145 13.46 8.71 4.68
CA TRP A 145 14.42 7.62 4.68
C TRP A 145 14.21 6.70 5.89
N TYR A 146 14.72 5.46 5.81
CA TYR A 146 14.72 4.45 6.87
C TYR A 146 13.34 4.16 7.50
N TYR A 147 12.26 4.43 6.75
CA TYR A 147 10.89 4.34 7.25
C TYR A 147 10.30 2.93 7.23
N ARG A 148 10.89 2.00 6.45
CA ARG A 148 10.29 0.67 6.29
C ARG A 148 10.58 -0.21 7.48
N ASN A 149 9.50 -0.64 8.13
CA ASN A 149 9.52 -1.57 9.25
C ASN A 149 9.51 -3.06 8.82
N LYS A 150 9.59 -3.36 7.53
CA LYS A 150 9.57 -4.73 7.01
C LYS A 150 10.37 -4.87 5.73
N VAL A 151 11.10 -5.98 5.62
CA VAL A 151 11.79 -6.39 4.39
C VAL A 151 11.68 -7.90 4.16
N GLN A 152 11.75 -8.30 2.91
CA GLN A 152 11.78 -9.69 2.45
C GLN A 152 12.91 -9.82 1.43
N LEU A 153 14.03 -10.37 1.84
CA LEU A 153 15.26 -10.43 1.05
C LEU A 153 15.45 -11.84 0.49
N PRO A 154 15.44 -12.05 -0.82
CA PRO A 154 15.87 -13.32 -1.42
C PRO A 154 17.35 -13.57 -1.13
N VAL A 155 17.68 -14.83 -0.86
CA VAL A 155 19.06 -15.28 -0.66
C VAL A 155 19.44 -16.16 -1.84
N ARG A 156 20.54 -15.81 -2.52
CA ARG A 156 20.96 -16.49 -3.76
C ARG A 156 22.48 -16.70 -3.76
N MET A 157 22.93 -17.61 -4.62
CA MET A 157 24.35 -17.71 -4.96
C MET A 157 24.69 -16.66 -6.01
N GLY A 158 25.65 -15.80 -5.72
CA GLY A 158 26.19 -14.82 -6.65
C GLY A 158 27.02 -15.47 -7.75
N LYS A 159 27.33 -14.72 -8.80
CA LYS A 159 28.16 -15.19 -9.92
C LYS A 159 29.61 -15.49 -9.53
N ASP A 160 30.06 -14.90 -8.45
CA ASP A 160 31.38 -15.08 -7.84
C ASP A 160 31.44 -16.23 -6.84
N GLY A 161 30.34 -16.98 -6.67
CA GLY A 161 30.24 -18.08 -5.72
C GLY A 161 30.04 -17.64 -4.27
N GLN A 162 29.79 -16.35 -4.01
CA GLN A 162 29.44 -15.85 -2.68
C GLN A 162 27.91 -15.83 -2.49
N ILE A 163 27.47 -16.01 -1.24
CA ILE A 163 26.04 -15.84 -0.90
C ILE A 163 25.74 -14.34 -0.94
N VAL A 164 24.71 -13.99 -1.72
CA VAL A 164 24.24 -12.61 -1.88
C VAL A 164 22.78 -12.49 -1.49
N THR A 165 22.41 -11.33 -0.98
CA THR A 165 21.03 -10.94 -0.69
C THR A 165 20.79 -9.48 -1.11
N GLY A 166 19.54 -9.13 -1.40
CA GLY A 166 19.19 -7.82 -1.90
C GLY A 166 17.78 -7.80 -2.46
N PHE A 167 17.56 -7.10 -3.56
CA PHE A 167 16.23 -6.98 -4.18
C PHE A 167 16.24 -7.48 -5.61
N PHE A 168 15.07 -7.88 -6.08
CA PHE A 168 14.93 -8.24 -7.49
C PHE A 168 15.08 -7.03 -8.39
N ALA A 169 15.82 -7.20 -9.48
CA ALA A 169 15.80 -6.23 -10.56
C ALA A 169 14.41 -6.13 -11.18
N GLY A 170 14.03 -4.93 -11.60
CA GLY A 170 12.69 -4.68 -12.11
C GLY A 170 12.27 -5.68 -13.20
N ARG A 171 11.15 -6.37 -13.00
CA ARG A 171 10.56 -7.37 -13.91
C ARG A 171 11.39 -8.64 -14.13
N THR A 172 12.30 -8.95 -13.23
CA THR A 172 13.09 -10.18 -13.25
C THR A 172 13.17 -10.82 -11.86
N HIS A 173 13.75 -12.02 -11.75
CA HIS A 173 14.11 -12.67 -10.49
C HIS A 173 15.63 -12.61 -10.23
N ASP A 174 16.36 -11.80 -10.99
CA ASP A 174 17.77 -11.57 -10.73
C ASP A 174 17.92 -10.69 -9.48
N VAL A 175 18.70 -11.15 -8.53
CA VAL A 175 18.95 -10.40 -7.29
C VAL A 175 20.05 -9.37 -7.55
N ILE A 176 19.75 -8.11 -7.28
CA ILE A 176 20.73 -7.02 -7.20
C ILE A 176 21.25 -7.03 -5.76
N PRO A 177 22.52 -7.34 -5.53
CA PRO A 177 23.12 -7.27 -4.20
C PRO A 177 23.01 -5.85 -3.65
N VAL A 178 22.62 -5.73 -2.39
CA VAL A 178 22.47 -4.43 -1.71
C VAL A 178 23.02 -4.55 -0.31
N ASP A 179 24.11 -3.86 -0.06
CA ASP A 179 24.74 -3.82 1.26
C ASP A 179 24.00 -2.86 2.19
N GLU A 180 23.49 -1.74 1.65
CA GLU A 180 22.70 -0.76 2.39
C GLU A 180 21.47 -0.34 1.57
N CYS A 181 20.29 -0.37 2.19
CA CYS A 181 19.08 0.18 1.63
C CYS A 181 18.56 1.31 2.51
N PHE A 182 18.59 2.52 1.99
CA PHE A 182 18.18 3.72 2.72
C PHE A 182 16.68 3.82 3.01
N LEU A 183 15.87 2.84 2.61
CA LEU A 183 14.47 2.76 2.99
C LEU A 183 14.22 1.82 4.17
N GLU A 184 15.08 0.80 4.35
CA GLU A 184 14.96 -0.18 5.43
C GLU A 184 15.34 0.43 6.79
N ASN A 185 14.73 -0.10 7.85
CA ASN A 185 15.19 0.21 9.20
C ASN A 185 16.66 -0.21 9.35
N GLU A 186 17.46 0.65 9.97
CA GLU A 186 18.92 0.46 10.11
C GLU A 186 19.27 -0.82 10.89
N SER A 187 18.39 -1.30 11.78
CA SER A 187 18.58 -2.54 12.53
C SER A 187 18.61 -3.80 11.67
N PHE A 188 18.13 -3.75 10.41
CA PHE A 188 18.00 -4.95 9.59
C PHE A 188 19.33 -5.48 9.06
N ARG A 189 20.25 -4.61 8.66
CA ARG A 189 21.52 -5.03 8.04
C ARG A 189 22.44 -5.83 8.97
N PRO A 190 22.59 -5.47 10.26
CA PRO A 190 23.31 -6.33 11.21
C PRO A 190 22.71 -7.73 11.33
N VAL A 191 21.38 -7.87 11.35
CA VAL A 191 20.69 -9.15 11.41
C VAL A 191 20.97 -9.98 10.15
N VAL A 192 20.84 -9.36 8.97
CA VAL A 192 21.12 -10.01 7.68
C VAL A 192 22.58 -10.46 7.61
N GLY A 193 23.53 -9.57 7.96
CA GLY A 193 24.97 -9.88 7.93
C GLY A 193 25.33 -11.07 8.82
N THR A 194 24.80 -11.11 10.05
CA THR A 194 24.99 -12.23 10.97
C THR A 194 24.46 -13.54 10.36
N PHE A 195 23.26 -13.54 9.82
CA PHE A 195 22.67 -14.75 9.25
C PHE A 195 23.44 -15.24 8.00
N ILE A 196 23.89 -14.34 7.13
CA ILE A 196 24.73 -14.72 5.97
C ILE A 196 26.07 -15.31 6.44
N SER A 197 26.66 -14.80 7.55
CA SER A 197 27.87 -15.38 8.13
C SER A 197 27.60 -16.82 8.62
N ILE A 198 26.52 -17.03 9.35
CA ILE A 198 26.09 -18.38 9.81
C ILE A 198 25.94 -19.34 8.61
N MET A 199 25.27 -18.90 7.55
CA MET A 199 25.09 -19.70 6.34
C MET A 199 26.42 -20.11 5.73
N ARG A 200 27.38 -19.19 5.67
CA ARG A 200 28.72 -19.44 5.13
C ARG A 200 29.50 -20.42 6.02
N ASP A 201 29.53 -20.18 7.32
CA ASP A 201 30.31 -20.95 8.28
C ASP A 201 29.80 -22.38 8.43
N MET A 202 28.48 -22.59 8.32
CA MET A 202 27.82 -23.89 8.43
C MET A 202 27.54 -24.57 7.08
N GLY A 203 27.94 -23.95 5.96
CA GLY A 203 27.70 -24.52 4.63
C GLY A 203 26.22 -24.62 4.24
N ILE A 204 25.37 -23.70 4.72
CA ILE A 204 23.93 -23.68 4.40
C ILE A 204 23.76 -23.11 2.99
N ALA A 205 23.32 -23.96 2.04
CA ALA A 205 23.18 -23.55 0.66
C ALA A 205 21.98 -22.59 0.46
N PRO A 206 22.14 -21.47 -0.27
CA PRO A 206 21.02 -20.65 -0.71
C PRO A 206 20.17 -21.39 -1.74
N TYR A 207 18.88 -21.02 -1.82
CA TYR A 207 17.93 -21.64 -2.75
C TYR A 207 18.21 -21.25 -4.20
N ASP A 208 18.26 -22.28 -5.04
CA ASP A 208 18.27 -22.16 -6.50
C ASP A 208 16.85 -22.37 -7.06
N GLU A 209 16.23 -21.30 -7.51
CA GLU A 209 14.87 -21.32 -8.03
C GLU A 209 14.72 -22.14 -9.32
N LYS A 210 15.76 -22.21 -10.16
CA LYS A 210 15.72 -22.95 -11.43
C LYS A 210 15.69 -24.45 -11.20
N ASN A 211 16.54 -24.93 -10.30
CA ASN A 211 16.69 -26.36 -10.01
C ASN A 211 15.82 -26.82 -8.83
N HIS A 212 15.24 -25.88 -8.08
CA HIS A 212 14.49 -26.15 -6.86
C HIS A 212 15.33 -26.89 -5.80
N THR A 213 16.57 -26.44 -5.64
CA THR A 213 17.55 -27.03 -4.71
C THR A 213 18.04 -25.94 -3.73
N GLY A 214 18.81 -26.38 -2.72
CA GLY A 214 19.26 -25.46 -1.68
C GLY A 214 18.23 -25.30 -0.56
N ILE A 215 18.62 -24.62 0.50
CA ILE A 215 17.88 -24.59 1.77
C ILE A 215 17.23 -23.23 2.00
N VAL A 216 17.99 -22.13 2.08
CA VAL A 216 17.45 -20.82 2.46
C VAL A 216 16.96 -20.06 1.25
N ARG A 217 15.67 -19.71 1.24
CA ARG A 217 15.00 -18.97 0.17
C ARG A 217 15.03 -17.47 0.39
N HIS A 218 14.63 -17.05 1.60
CA HIS A 218 14.50 -15.63 1.96
C HIS A 218 14.84 -15.42 3.44
N ILE A 219 15.22 -14.18 3.73
CA ILE A 219 15.23 -13.62 5.09
C ILE A 219 14.10 -12.61 5.14
N TYR A 220 13.14 -12.82 6.04
CA TYR A 220 12.09 -11.86 6.35
C TYR A 220 12.45 -11.19 7.67
N ILE A 221 12.43 -9.86 7.70
CA ILE A 221 12.69 -9.09 8.91
C ILE A 221 11.58 -8.06 9.08
N ARG A 222 11.16 -7.87 10.31
CA ARG A 222 10.21 -6.83 10.71
C ARG A 222 10.67 -6.20 12.02
N SER A 223 10.49 -4.87 12.15
CA SER A 223 10.70 -4.17 13.43
C SER A 223 9.41 -3.55 13.93
N ALA A 224 9.26 -3.51 15.23
CA ALA A 224 8.30 -2.65 15.91
C ALA A 224 8.87 -1.21 15.95
N HIS A 225 8.03 -0.24 15.64
CA HIS A 225 8.47 1.16 15.54
C HIS A 225 8.77 1.78 16.92
N ILE A 226 7.93 1.48 17.90
CA ILE A 226 8.03 2.11 19.22
C ILE A 226 9.00 1.37 20.13
N SER A 227 8.94 0.03 20.22
CA SER A 227 9.83 -0.73 21.09
C SER A 227 11.22 -0.94 20.49
N GLY A 228 11.35 -0.85 19.15
CA GLY A 228 12.58 -1.20 18.45
C GLY A 228 12.82 -2.71 18.36
N ASP A 229 11.90 -3.54 18.84
CA ASP A 229 11.98 -5.00 18.75
C ASP A 229 12.07 -5.46 17.30
N VAL A 230 12.88 -6.48 17.06
CA VAL A 230 13.09 -7.03 15.72
C VAL A 230 12.70 -8.50 15.68
N MET A 231 11.94 -8.87 14.67
CA MET A 231 11.59 -10.23 14.30
C MET A 231 12.40 -10.65 13.08
N ALA A 232 13.08 -11.79 13.14
CA ALA A 232 13.69 -12.45 11.99
C ALA A 232 12.96 -13.75 11.68
N CYS A 233 12.57 -13.94 10.42
CA CYS A 233 11.97 -15.19 9.95
C CYS A 233 12.79 -15.74 8.77
N ILE A 234 13.32 -16.96 8.94
CA ILE A 234 14.13 -17.65 7.96
C ILE A 234 13.21 -18.54 7.14
N VAL A 235 13.10 -18.27 5.84
CA VAL A 235 12.26 -19.04 4.93
C VAL A 235 13.10 -20.12 4.27
N VAL A 236 12.74 -21.39 4.51
CA VAL A 236 13.51 -22.56 4.06
C VAL A 236 12.75 -23.42 3.06
N ASN A 237 13.50 -24.06 2.16
CA ASN A 237 13.01 -25.07 1.22
C ASN A 237 13.24 -26.46 1.81
N SER A 238 12.79 -26.67 3.05
CA SER A 238 12.90 -27.94 3.77
C SER A 238 11.82 -28.01 4.85
N ASP A 239 11.68 -29.17 5.49
CA ASP A 239 10.92 -29.27 6.73
C ASP A 239 11.59 -28.47 7.86
N ILE A 240 10.78 -28.00 8.80
CA ILE A 240 11.24 -27.15 9.90
C ILE A 240 12.07 -27.96 10.90
N ASP A 241 11.66 -29.21 11.22
CA ASP A 241 12.27 -30.00 12.26
C ASP A 241 13.73 -30.34 11.92
N GLY A 242 13.98 -30.85 10.73
CA GLY A 242 15.34 -31.18 10.27
C GLY A 242 16.23 -29.93 10.13
N PHE A 243 15.66 -28.76 9.72
CA PHE A 243 16.41 -27.53 9.68
C PHE A 243 16.82 -27.07 11.09
N VAL A 244 15.88 -27.07 12.03
CA VAL A 244 16.10 -26.59 13.38
C VAL A 244 17.00 -27.54 14.17
N GLU A 245 16.85 -28.83 14.04
CA GLU A 245 17.76 -29.84 14.66
C GLU A 245 19.21 -29.57 14.24
N LYS A 246 19.45 -29.24 12.99
CA LYS A 246 20.79 -29.06 12.45
C LYS A 246 21.41 -27.70 12.69
N TYR A 247 20.60 -26.62 12.62
CA TYR A 247 21.10 -25.24 12.56
C TYR A 247 20.52 -24.34 13.66
N GLY A 248 19.43 -24.72 14.32
CA GLY A 248 18.66 -23.88 15.21
C GLY A 248 19.46 -23.33 16.38
N GLU A 249 20.26 -24.17 17.06
CA GLU A 249 21.08 -23.74 18.21
C GLU A 249 22.11 -22.66 17.81
N ALA A 250 22.80 -22.85 16.69
CA ALA A 250 23.77 -21.89 16.20
C ALA A 250 23.10 -20.56 15.81
N ILE A 251 21.94 -20.62 15.14
CA ILE A 251 21.18 -19.45 14.75
C ILE A 251 20.75 -18.66 16.00
N VAL A 252 20.18 -19.31 16.99
CA VAL A 252 19.75 -18.64 18.23
C VAL A 252 20.96 -18.03 18.96
N ARG A 253 22.05 -18.75 19.09
CA ARG A 253 23.25 -18.27 19.78
C ARG A 253 23.81 -16.97 19.16
N GLU A 254 23.86 -16.90 17.83
CA GLU A 254 24.51 -15.77 17.12
C GLU A 254 23.55 -14.61 16.85
N MET A 255 22.22 -14.82 16.95
CA MET A 255 21.23 -13.79 16.57
C MET A 255 20.39 -13.27 17.74
N SER A 256 20.32 -13.99 18.88
CA SER A 256 19.41 -13.63 19.98
C SER A 256 19.70 -12.29 20.66
N ASP A 257 20.93 -11.76 20.51
CA ASP A 257 21.30 -10.43 20.98
C ASP A 257 20.84 -9.28 20.05
N LYS A 258 20.39 -9.60 18.83
CA LYS A 258 20.01 -8.64 17.78
C LYS A 258 18.52 -8.62 17.49
N VAL A 259 17.78 -9.65 17.93
CA VAL A 259 16.36 -9.81 17.64
C VAL A 259 15.57 -10.26 18.86
N SER A 260 14.32 -9.84 18.96
CA SER A 260 13.39 -10.24 20.03
C SER A 260 12.78 -11.63 19.78
N THR A 261 12.71 -12.04 18.51
CA THR A 261 12.16 -13.35 18.13
C THR A 261 12.74 -13.85 16.81
N ILE A 262 12.93 -15.16 16.72
CA ILE A 262 13.41 -15.88 15.53
C ILE A 262 12.41 -16.97 15.16
N LEU A 263 11.97 -16.95 13.91
CA LEU A 263 11.09 -17.97 13.36
C LEU A 263 11.77 -18.71 12.19
N VAL A 264 11.35 -19.95 11.98
CA VAL A 264 11.63 -20.70 10.76
C VAL A 264 10.30 -20.97 10.07
N ASN A 265 10.25 -20.66 8.78
CA ASN A 265 9.09 -20.85 7.91
C ASN A 265 9.42 -21.84 6.80
N SER A 266 8.63 -22.88 6.64
CA SER A 266 8.78 -23.86 5.56
C SER A 266 7.99 -23.40 4.33
N ASN A 267 8.70 -23.24 3.21
CA ASN A 267 8.09 -23.02 1.90
C ASN A 267 8.78 -23.89 0.85
N THR A 268 8.27 -25.07 0.64
CA THR A 268 8.79 -26.07 -0.32
C THR A 268 8.08 -26.00 -1.69
N GLU A 269 7.14 -25.07 -1.87
CA GLU A 269 6.40 -24.95 -3.11
C GLU A 269 7.16 -24.13 -4.16
N ARG A 270 6.91 -24.40 -5.45
CA ARG A 270 7.38 -23.56 -6.57
C ARG A 270 6.43 -22.39 -6.77
N THR A 271 6.56 -21.38 -5.93
CA THR A 271 5.67 -20.21 -5.89
C THR A 271 6.45 -18.90 -5.69
N ASN A 272 5.86 -17.79 -6.10
CA ASN A 272 6.37 -16.44 -5.83
C ASN A 272 5.95 -15.94 -4.42
N VAL A 273 5.13 -16.69 -3.70
CA VAL A 273 4.77 -16.38 -2.32
C VAL A 273 5.98 -16.63 -1.44
N VAL A 274 6.37 -15.66 -0.64
CA VAL A 274 7.58 -15.74 0.20
C VAL A 274 7.36 -16.66 1.38
N LEU A 275 6.32 -16.43 2.19
CA LEU A 275 6.02 -17.21 3.38
C LEU A 275 5.15 -18.41 3.05
N GLY A 276 5.58 -19.61 3.44
CA GLY A 276 4.76 -20.82 3.45
C GLY A 276 3.79 -20.84 4.64
N ARG A 277 2.95 -21.86 4.72
CA ARG A 277 1.93 -21.99 5.78
C ARG A 277 2.50 -22.39 7.13
N GLU A 278 3.49 -23.29 7.13
CA GLU A 278 4.10 -23.82 8.35
C GLU A 278 5.16 -22.87 8.88
N MET A 279 5.09 -22.58 10.17
CA MET A 279 6.00 -21.66 10.84
C MET A 279 6.17 -22.04 12.29
N ARG A 280 7.40 -21.91 12.82
CA ARG A 280 7.71 -22.17 14.21
C ARG A 280 8.69 -21.14 14.75
N ALA A 281 8.39 -20.58 15.91
CA ALA A 281 9.35 -19.78 16.67
C ALA A 281 10.40 -20.73 17.32
N ILE A 282 11.66 -20.37 17.14
CA ILE A 282 12.80 -21.07 17.76
C ILE A 282 13.44 -20.20 18.86
N TYR A 283 13.08 -18.92 18.90
CA TYR A 283 13.46 -17.99 19.96
C TYR A 283 12.37 -16.91 20.11
N GLY A 284 12.05 -16.51 21.35
CA GLY A 284 11.00 -15.54 21.62
C GLY A 284 9.57 -16.03 21.33
N ASP A 285 8.61 -15.11 21.29
CA ASP A 285 7.17 -15.44 21.21
C ASP A 285 6.62 -15.60 19.80
N GLY A 286 7.44 -15.40 18.77
CA GLY A 286 7.01 -15.48 17.38
C GLY A 286 6.15 -14.30 16.90
N ASN A 287 5.98 -13.27 17.72
CA ASN A 287 5.22 -12.07 17.41
C ASN A 287 5.98 -10.82 17.85
N LEU A 288 5.59 -9.67 17.30
CA LEU A 288 5.97 -8.35 17.80
C LEU A 288 4.76 -7.65 18.39
N ILE A 289 5.00 -6.78 19.36
CA ILE A 289 4.03 -5.79 19.81
C ILE A 289 4.52 -4.43 19.34
N ASP A 290 3.69 -3.73 18.56
CA ASP A 290 3.97 -2.37 18.10
C ASP A 290 2.78 -1.47 18.37
N ASN A 291 3.00 -0.16 18.32
CA ASN A 291 1.94 0.82 18.51
C ASN A 291 1.75 1.66 17.24
N ILE A 292 0.52 2.03 16.95
CA ILE A 292 0.17 3.16 16.08
C ILE A 292 -0.61 4.13 16.96
N GLY A 293 -0.09 5.34 17.22
CA GLY A 293 -0.62 6.20 18.28
C GLY A 293 -0.68 5.46 19.62
N ASP A 294 -1.81 5.53 20.29
CA ASP A 294 -2.02 4.88 21.60
C ASP A 294 -2.43 3.40 21.50
N MET A 295 -2.74 2.90 20.29
CA MET A 295 -3.24 1.54 20.08
C MET A 295 -2.10 0.54 19.90
N LYS A 296 -2.15 -0.56 20.66
CA LYS A 296 -1.20 -1.68 20.62
C LYS A 296 -1.67 -2.76 19.66
N TYR A 297 -0.72 -3.30 18.89
CA TYR A 297 -0.98 -4.37 17.93
C TYR A 297 0.00 -5.52 18.12
N LYS A 298 -0.52 -6.73 18.24
CA LYS A 298 0.24 -7.95 18.12
C LYS A 298 0.35 -8.32 16.64
N ILE A 299 1.56 -8.46 16.16
CA ILE A 299 1.89 -8.61 14.75
C ILE A 299 2.62 -9.93 14.56
N SER A 300 2.04 -10.85 13.79
CA SER A 300 2.69 -12.08 13.33
C SER A 300 3.39 -11.85 11.98
N PRO A 301 4.26 -12.76 11.52
CA PRO A 301 4.84 -12.65 10.17
C PRO A 301 3.82 -12.59 9.04
N HIS A 302 2.68 -13.30 9.16
CA HIS A 302 1.60 -13.32 8.17
C HIS A 302 0.68 -12.09 8.25
N SER A 303 0.70 -11.34 9.37
CA SER A 303 -0.15 -10.16 9.52
C SER A 303 0.19 -9.09 8.49
N PHE A 304 -0.84 -8.59 7.77
CA PHE A 304 -0.69 -7.32 7.08
C PHE A 304 -0.57 -6.21 8.13
N TYR A 305 0.46 -5.40 8.00
CA TYR A 305 0.71 -4.22 8.82
C TYR A 305 1.49 -3.24 7.97
N GLN A 306 1.08 -1.99 7.95
CA GLN A 306 1.65 -0.96 7.08
C GLN A 306 3.15 -0.81 7.31
N VAL A 307 3.91 -0.63 6.23
CA VAL A 307 5.38 -0.64 6.30
C VAL A 307 6.01 0.68 6.71
N ASN A 308 5.21 1.75 6.76
CA ASN A 308 5.64 3.09 7.17
C ASN A 308 4.80 3.53 8.39
N PRO A 309 5.23 3.24 9.60
CA PRO A 309 4.44 3.50 10.80
C PRO A 309 4.14 4.99 11.02
N VAL A 310 5.09 5.89 10.71
CA VAL A 310 4.90 7.34 10.84
C VAL A 310 3.77 7.85 9.95
N GLN A 311 3.75 7.43 8.70
CA GLN A 311 2.69 7.85 7.78
C GLN A 311 1.38 7.11 8.03
N THR A 312 1.42 5.89 8.56
CA THR A 312 0.24 5.11 8.93
C THR A 312 -0.57 5.84 10.01
N GLU A 313 0.08 6.39 11.02
CA GLU A 313 -0.59 7.18 12.05
C GLU A 313 -1.26 8.42 11.46
N LYS A 314 -0.57 9.15 10.56
CA LYS A 314 -1.14 10.33 9.86
C LYS A 314 -2.32 9.93 8.97
N LEU A 315 -2.21 8.80 8.25
CA LEU A 315 -3.27 8.23 7.41
C LEU A 315 -4.52 7.92 8.24
N TYR A 316 -4.37 7.20 9.35
CA TYR A 316 -5.49 6.80 10.19
C TYR A 316 -6.11 7.98 10.93
N ASN A 317 -5.32 8.91 11.42
CA ASN A 317 -5.84 10.15 12.01
C ASN A 317 -6.64 10.98 10.98
N THR A 318 -6.21 11.02 9.72
CA THR A 318 -6.97 11.68 8.64
C THR A 318 -8.27 10.92 8.34
N ALA A 319 -8.25 9.58 8.32
CA ALA A 319 -9.45 8.78 8.15
C ALA A 319 -10.47 8.99 9.28
N LEU A 320 -9.99 9.10 10.54
CA LEU A 320 -10.83 9.45 11.70
C LEU A 320 -11.42 10.87 11.59
N GLU A 321 -10.60 11.86 11.17
CA GLU A 321 -11.09 13.22 10.93
C GLU A 321 -12.21 13.22 9.89
N PHE A 322 -12.02 12.50 8.78
CA PHE A 322 -13.01 12.38 7.72
C PHE A 322 -14.26 11.61 8.15
N ALA A 323 -14.10 10.58 8.97
CA ALA A 323 -15.23 9.86 9.56
C ALA A 323 -16.09 10.78 10.44
N GLY A 324 -15.52 11.84 11.02
CA GLY A 324 -16.23 12.86 11.79
C GLY A 324 -16.99 12.29 12.98
N ILE A 325 -16.41 11.30 13.64
CA ILE A 325 -16.99 10.58 14.79
C ILE A 325 -17.10 11.51 16.00
N ARG A 326 -18.23 11.49 16.69
CA ARG A 326 -18.55 12.34 17.85
C ARG A 326 -18.79 11.52 19.12
N GLY A 327 -18.98 10.22 18.99
CA GLY A 327 -19.28 9.26 20.05
C GLY A 327 -20.67 8.67 19.92
N GLY A 328 -20.79 7.36 20.06
CA GLY A 328 -22.05 6.61 19.98
C GLY A 328 -22.42 6.09 18.59
N GLU A 329 -21.61 6.38 17.54
CA GLU A 329 -21.89 5.94 16.19
C GLU A 329 -21.71 4.43 16.00
N VAL A 330 -22.42 3.87 15.03
CA VAL A 330 -22.20 2.55 14.47
C VAL A 330 -21.31 2.69 13.23
N VAL A 331 -20.14 2.04 13.26
CA VAL A 331 -19.15 2.10 12.17
C VAL A 331 -18.85 0.71 11.65
N TRP A 332 -18.81 0.53 10.34
CA TRP A 332 -18.31 -0.68 9.70
C TRP A 332 -16.95 -0.43 9.06
N ASP A 333 -16.01 -1.33 9.34
CA ASP A 333 -14.68 -1.39 8.72
C ASP A 333 -14.63 -2.63 7.81
N MET A 334 -14.78 -2.37 6.51
CA MET A 334 -14.76 -3.39 5.48
C MET A 334 -13.31 -3.58 5.00
N TYR A 335 -12.74 -4.76 5.08
CA TYR A 335 -11.32 -5.11 4.94
C TYR A 335 -10.50 -4.79 6.19
N CYS A 336 -11.01 -5.10 7.38
CA CYS A 336 -10.41 -4.66 8.65
C CYS A 336 -9.00 -5.25 8.95
N GLY A 337 -8.59 -6.32 8.25
CA GLY A 337 -7.32 -6.99 8.50
C GLY A 337 -7.19 -7.43 9.95
N ILE A 338 -6.10 -7.07 10.60
CA ILE A 338 -5.86 -7.31 12.05
C ILE A 338 -6.50 -6.26 12.95
N GLY A 339 -7.43 -5.46 12.41
CA GLY A 339 -8.17 -4.44 13.14
C GLY A 339 -7.45 -3.09 13.25
N THR A 340 -6.51 -2.78 12.37
CA THR A 340 -5.67 -1.57 12.53
C THR A 340 -6.49 -0.29 12.52
N ILE A 341 -7.37 -0.06 11.56
CA ILE A 341 -8.26 1.10 11.53
C ILE A 341 -9.41 0.91 12.53
N SER A 342 -9.95 -0.31 12.63
CA SER A 342 -11.09 -0.62 13.52
C SER A 342 -10.85 -0.20 14.96
N LEU A 343 -9.64 -0.40 15.51
CA LEU A 343 -9.33 -0.05 16.90
C LEU A 343 -9.29 1.47 17.11
N PHE A 344 -8.76 2.23 16.14
CA PHE A 344 -8.82 3.69 16.17
C PHE A 344 -10.26 4.20 16.17
N LEU A 345 -11.11 3.60 15.32
CA LEU A 345 -12.53 3.91 15.26
C LEU A 345 -13.22 3.58 16.60
N ALA A 346 -12.92 2.41 17.17
CA ALA A 346 -13.54 1.93 18.41
C ALA A 346 -13.23 2.81 19.62
N ASP A 347 -12.01 3.35 19.70
CA ASP A 347 -11.64 4.32 20.71
C ASP A 347 -12.49 5.61 20.60
N LYS A 348 -12.70 6.09 19.38
CA LYS A 348 -13.40 7.35 19.11
C LYS A 348 -14.92 7.24 19.27
N VAL A 349 -15.54 6.15 18.84
CA VAL A 349 -16.99 5.96 19.05
C VAL A 349 -17.33 5.75 20.53
N GLY A 350 -16.36 5.35 21.36
CA GLY A 350 -16.51 5.18 22.81
C GLY A 350 -17.46 4.02 23.18
N ALA A 351 -17.77 3.91 24.47
CA ALA A 351 -18.51 2.78 25.00
C ALA A 351 -19.98 2.68 24.53
N SER A 352 -20.57 3.77 24.05
CA SER A 352 -21.93 3.82 23.53
C SER A 352 -22.03 3.55 22.02
N GLY A 353 -20.90 3.59 21.32
CA GLY A 353 -20.84 3.27 19.90
C GLY A 353 -20.40 1.82 19.65
N LYS A 354 -20.38 1.44 18.37
CA LYS A 354 -20.03 0.09 17.95
C LYS A 354 -19.17 0.12 16.68
N VAL A 355 -18.14 -0.73 16.64
CA VAL A 355 -17.36 -0.95 15.41
C VAL A 355 -17.48 -2.41 15.00
N ILE A 356 -17.84 -2.64 13.75
CA ILE A 356 -17.95 -3.96 13.13
C ILE A 356 -16.90 -4.07 12.05
N GLY A 357 -15.93 -4.97 12.25
CA GLY A 357 -14.88 -5.28 11.30
C GLY A 357 -15.17 -6.55 10.51
N VAL A 358 -14.96 -6.51 9.19
CA VAL A 358 -15.11 -7.67 8.30
C VAL A 358 -13.81 -7.91 7.53
N GLU A 359 -13.39 -9.16 7.47
CA GLU A 359 -12.18 -9.59 6.77
C GLU A 359 -12.32 -11.05 6.33
N ILE A 360 -11.82 -11.36 5.12
CA ILE A 360 -11.93 -12.70 4.55
C ILE A 360 -10.92 -13.70 5.15
N VAL A 361 -9.84 -13.21 5.73
CA VAL A 361 -8.76 -14.02 6.28
C VAL A 361 -9.03 -14.34 7.74
N GLU A 362 -9.30 -15.61 8.05
CA GLU A 362 -9.66 -16.06 9.41
C GLU A 362 -8.59 -15.72 10.47
N ASP A 363 -7.30 -15.87 10.14
CA ASP A 363 -6.21 -15.58 11.08
C ASP A 363 -6.08 -14.07 11.35
N ALA A 364 -6.42 -13.23 10.38
CA ALA A 364 -6.49 -11.78 10.60
C ALA A 364 -7.62 -11.43 11.59
N ILE A 365 -8.79 -12.06 11.47
CA ILE A 365 -9.90 -11.89 12.42
C ILE A 365 -9.53 -12.35 13.83
N LYS A 366 -8.81 -13.47 13.99
CA LYS A 366 -8.29 -13.91 15.29
C LYS A 366 -7.38 -12.84 15.92
N ASN A 367 -6.47 -12.31 15.10
CA ASN A 367 -5.55 -11.23 15.53
C ASN A 367 -6.32 -9.94 15.85
N ALA A 368 -7.34 -9.55 15.07
CA ALA A 368 -8.16 -8.38 15.35
C ALA A 368 -8.87 -8.48 16.71
N LYS A 369 -9.45 -9.65 17.02
CA LYS A 369 -10.08 -9.93 18.34
C LYS A 369 -9.06 -9.90 19.48
N GLU A 370 -7.85 -10.40 19.25
CA GLU A 370 -6.78 -10.35 20.23
C GLU A 370 -6.30 -8.92 20.46
N ASN A 371 -6.13 -8.15 19.38
CA ASN A 371 -5.74 -6.74 19.43
C ASN A 371 -6.78 -5.88 20.15
N ALA A 372 -8.08 -6.10 19.92
CA ALA A 372 -9.13 -5.43 20.67
C ALA A 372 -9.05 -5.71 22.18
N ARG A 373 -8.81 -6.98 22.57
CA ARG A 373 -8.60 -7.36 23.97
C ARG A 373 -7.35 -6.73 24.58
N LEU A 374 -6.26 -6.69 23.81
CA LEU A 374 -4.99 -6.07 24.24
C LEU A 374 -5.17 -4.58 24.59
N ASN A 375 -6.09 -3.88 23.90
CA ASN A 375 -6.43 -2.48 24.15
C ASN A 375 -7.66 -2.27 25.05
N GLY A 376 -8.24 -3.34 25.61
CA GLY A 376 -9.41 -3.24 26.50
C GLY A 376 -10.70 -2.78 25.82
N LEU A 377 -10.76 -2.82 24.47
CA LEU A 377 -11.92 -2.40 23.69
C LEU A 377 -13.00 -3.48 23.71
N LYS A 378 -14.21 -3.13 24.14
CA LYS A 378 -15.37 -4.04 24.25
C LYS A 378 -16.48 -3.71 23.24
N ASN A 379 -16.36 -2.61 22.56
CA ASN A 379 -17.30 -2.08 21.58
C ASN A 379 -16.97 -2.47 20.11
N THR A 380 -16.22 -3.56 19.95
CA THR A 380 -15.83 -4.10 18.64
C THR A 380 -16.42 -5.49 18.43
N ALA A 381 -16.80 -5.80 17.20
CA ALA A 381 -17.16 -7.15 16.76
C ALA A 381 -16.44 -7.44 15.42
N PHE A 382 -15.89 -8.65 15.25
CA PHE A 382 -15.14 -9.02 14.07
C PHE A 382 -15.67 -10.31 13.46
N TYR A 383 -15.97 -10.29 12.15
CA TYR A 383 -16.58 -11.37 11.38
C TYR A 383 -15.70 -11.76 10.20
N CYS A 384 -15.59 -13.09 9.99
CA CYS A 384 -14.82 -13.64 8.87
C CYS A 384 -15.74 -13.92 7.69
N GLY A 385 -15.42 -13.35 6.53
CA GLY A 385 -16.15 -13.56 5.28
C GLY A 385 -16.02 -12.40 4.32
N ALA A 386 -16.56 -12.53 3.12
CA ALA A 386 -16.71 -11.42 2.21
C ALA A 386 -17.76 -10.44 2.76
N ALA A 387 -17.47 -9.14 2.67
CA ALA A 387 -18.32 -8.13 3.33
C ALA A 387 -19.78 -8.18 2.82
N GLU A 388 -20.00 -8.41 1.54
CA GLU A 388 -21.30 -8.55 0.91
C GLU A 388 -22.11 -9.78 1.41
N ASP A 389 -21.42 -10.84 1.84
CA ASP A 389 -22.06 -12.05 2.39
C ASP A 389 -22.34 -11.91 3.90
N VAL A 390 -21.46 -11.17 4.58
CA VAL A 390 -21.54 -10.95 6.04
C VAL A 390 -22.60 -9.92 6.38
N VAL A 391 -22.69 -8.83 5.61
CA VAL A 391 -23.70 -7.78 5.80
C VAL A 391 -25.11 -8.36 5.58
N GLY A 392 -25.97 -8.18 6.57
CA GLY A 392 -27.34 -8.72 6.54
C GLY A 392 -27.46 -10.22 6.86
N SER A 393 -26.35 -10.85 7.27
CA SER A 393 -26.40 -12.23 7.74
C SER A 393 -27.21 -12.32 9.04
N ARG A 394 -27.95 -13.44 9.17
CA ARG A 394 -28.73 -13.71 10.38
C ARG A 394 -27.86 -13.69 11.66
N GLU A 395 -26.63 -14.14 11.54
CA GLU A 395 -25.69 -14.16 12.68
C GLU A 395 -25.43 -12.76 13.24
N ILE A 396 -25.23 -11.77 12.37
CA ILE A 396 -24.95 -10.38 12.83
C ILE A 396 -26.20 -9.78 13.45
N ILE A 397 -27.37 -9.95 12.81
CA ILE A 397 -28.63 -9.40 13.32
C ILE A 397 -28.97 -9.99 14.70
N GLU A 398 -28.79 -11.31 14.89
CA GLU A 398 -29.03 -11.96 16.17
C GLU A 398 -28.05 -11.55 17.28
N ARG A 399 -26.80 -11.22 16.94
CA ARG A 399 -25.75 -10.87 17.93
C ARG A 399 -25.67 -9.39 18.22
N GLU A 400 -25.80 -8.57 17.21
CA GLU A 400 -25.47 -7.13 17.29
C GLU A 400 -26.71 -6.23 17.20
N GLY A 401 -27.87 -6.78 16.80
CA GLY A 401 -29.12 -6.06 16.56
C GLY A 401 -29.29 -5.62 15.10
N GLU A 402 -30.54 -5.27 14.73
CA GLU A 402 -30.86 -4.82 13.37
C GLU A 402 -30.36 -3.41 13.09
N GLU A 403 -30.19 -2.59 14.12
CA GLU A 403 -29.70 -1.21 14.05
C GLU A 403 -28.32 -1.10 13.44
N VAL A 404 -27.44 -2.11 13.63
CA VAL A 404 -26.09 -2.08 13.05
C VAL A 404 -26.08 -2.19 11.53
N MET A 405 -27.22 -2.57 10.92
CA MET A 405 -27.37 -2.67 9.46
C MET A 405 -27.47 -1.30 8.77
N HIS A 406 -27.71 -0.23 9.55
CA HIS A 406 -27.80 1.14 9.08
C HIS A 406 -26.72 2.00 9.77
N PRO A 407 -25.43 1.78 9.43
CA PRO A 407 -24.34 2.47 10.10
C PRO A 407 -24.30 3.96 9.79
N ASP A 408 -23.73 4.71 10.71
CA ASP A 408 -23.43 6.13 10.49
C ASP A 408 -22.27 6.31 9.51
N VAL A 409 -21.26 5.41 9.59
CA VAL A 409 -20.06 5.46 8.80
C VAL A 409 -19.67 4.08 8.31
N VAL A 410 -19.25 4.00 7.04
CA VAL A 410 -18.53 2.85 6.49
C VAL A 410 -17.12 3.29 6.13
N VAL A 411 -16.12 2.54 6.60
CA VAL A 411 -14.71 2.71 6.21
C VAL A 411 -14.32 1.53 5.33
N VAL A 412 -13.61 1.81 4.23
CA VAL A 412 -13.06 0.78 3.35
C VAL A 412 -11.58 1.04 3.09
N ASP A 413 -10.75 -0.01 3.14
CA ASP A 413 -9.33 -0.03 2.75
C ASP A 413 -9.08 -1.25 1.86
N PRO A 414 -9.60 -1.26 0.63
CA PRO A 414 -9.54 -2.42 -0.26
C PRO A 414 -8.13 -2.65 -0.81
N PRO A 415 -7.84 -3.87 -1.32
CA PRO A 415 -6.63 -4.14 -2.08
C PRO A 415 -6.55 -3.29 -3.37
N ARG A 416 -5.40 -3.32 -4.06
CA ARG A 416 -5.14 -2.53 -5.29
C ARG A 416 -6.22 -2.60 -6.38
N LYS A 417 -7.00 -3.68 -6.43
CA LYS A 417 -8.11 -3.81 -7.39
C LYS A 417 -9.33 -2.94 -7.07
N GLY A 418 -9.37 -2.30 -5.92
CA GLY A 418 -10.51 -1.56 -5.40
C GLY A 418 -11.57 -2.47 -4.80
N CYS A 419 -12.73 -1.94 -4.49
CA CYS A 419 -13.89 -2.70 -4.02
C CYS A 419 -14.50 -3.53 -5.16
N ASP A 420 -15.03 -4.70 -4.81
CA ASP A 420 -15.86 -5.47 -5.73
C ASP A 420 -17.23 -4.79 -5.90
N ALA A 421 -17.86 -4.98 -7.06
CA ALA A 421 -19.12 -4.32 -7.37
C ALA A 421 -20.26 -4.70 -6.39
N SER A 422 -20.24 -5.94 -5.89
CA SER A 422 -21.16 -6.44 -4.85
C SER A 422 -21.03 -5.66 -3.54
N LEU A 423 -19.81 -5.34 -3.12
CA LEU A 423 -19.58 -4.53 -1.92
C LEU A 423 -20.06 -3.09 -2.11
N LEU A 424 -19.80 -2.47 -3.27
CA LEU A 424 -20.29 -1.11 -3.54
C LEU A 424 -21.83 -1.06 -3.52
N ALA A 425 -22.51 -2.06 -4.11
CA ALA A 425 -23.96 -2.19 -4.04
C ALA A 425 -24.44 -2.39 -2.59
N THR A 426 -23.71 -3.16 -1.79
CA THR A 426 -24.02 -3.35 -0.37
C THR A 426 -23.89 -2.04 0.41
N ILE A 427 -22.85 -1.23 0.18
CA ILE A 427 -22.70 0.10 0.81
C ILE A 427 -23.88 1.01 0.44
N LEU A 428 -24.28 1.04 -0.83
CA LEU A 428 -25.45 1.81 -1.29
C LEU A 428 -26.74 1.34 -0.59
N LYS A 429 -26.91 0.04 -0.38
CA LYS A 429 -28.07 -0.54 0.33
C LYS A 429 -28.05 -0.23 1.83
N MET A 430 -26.90 -0.29 2.49
CA MET A 430 -26.75 0.10 3.90
C MET A 430 -26.99 1.59 4.11
N ALA A 431 -26.73 2.39 3.10
CA ALA A 431 -26.94 3.83 3.04
C ALA A 431 -26.33 4.60 4.23
N PRO A 432 -25.04 4.38 4.60
CA PRO A 432 -24.42 5.16 5.66
C PRO A 432 -24.46 6.67 5.37
N ALA A 433 -24.43 7.49 6.42
CA ALA A 433 -24.36 8.93 6.24
C ALA A 433 -23.02 9.35 5.58
N ARG A 434 -21.95 8.61 5.89
CA ARG A 434 -20.58 8.88 5.38
C ARG A 434 -19.88 7.59 4.97
N VAL A 435 -19.09 7.69 3.89
CA VAL A 435 -18.14 6.65 3.48
C VAL A 435 -16.74 7.26 3.50
N VAL A 436 -15.82 6.64 4.22
CA VAL A 436 -14.38 6.97 4.21
C VAL A 436 -13.66 5.91 3.41
N TYR A 437 -13.11 6.30 2.27
CA TYR A 437 -12.42 5.39 1.37
C TYR A 437 -10.90 5.64 1.44
N VAL A 438 -10.16 4.68 1.97
CA VAL A 438 -8.69 4.63 1.93
C VAL A 438 -8.27 3.80 0.72
N SER A 439 -7.26 4.24 -0.04
CA SER A 439 -6.86 3.53 -1.25
C SER A 439 -5.38 3.71 -1.60
N CYS A 440 -4.73 2.62 -1.94
CA CYS A 440 -3.36 2.62 -2.47
C CYS A 440 -3.28 2.77 -4.00
N ASP A 441 -4.43 2.87 -4.70
CA ASP A 441 -4.48 3.07 -6.16
C ASP A 441 -5.53 4.13 -6.52
N PRO A 442 -5.10 5.34 -6.95
CA PRO A 442 -6.00 6.43 -7.28
C PRO A 442 -6.97 6.14 -8.44
N ALA A 443 -6.59 5.25 -9.36
CA ALA A 443 -7.46 4.95 -10.51
C ALA A 443 -8.64 4.07 -10.11
N THR A 444 -8.41 3.07 -9.24
CA THR A 444 -9.48 2.24 -8.69
C THR A 444 -10.35 3.01 -7.70
N LEU A 445 -9.76 3.89 -6.88
CA LEU A 445 -10.51 4.84 -6.05
C LEU A 445 -11.47 5.67 -6.91
N ALA A 446 -10.97 6.27 -7.98
CA ALA A 446 -11.76 7.13 -8.86
C ALA A 446 -12.92 6.37 -9.53
N ARG A 447 -12.69 5.09 -9.95
CA ARG A 447 -13.74 4.21 -10.49
C ARG A 447 -14.83 3.95 -9.45
N ASP A 448 -14.45 3.60 -8.22
CA ASP A 448 -15.39 3.22 -7.18
C ASP A 448 -16.17 4.44 -6.66
N VAL A 449 -15.49 5.57 -6.51
CA VAL A 449 -16.12 6.87 -6.22
C VAL A 449 -17.18 7.22 -7.24
N LYS A 450 -16.90 7.03 -8.53
CA LYS A 450 -17.88 7.28 -9.59
C LYS A 450 -19.14 6.44 -9.40
N ILE A 451 -19.00 5.15 -9.09
CA ILE A 451 -20.15 4.24 -8.85
C ILE A 451 -20.98 4.71 -7.65
N LEU A 452 -20.32 5.07 -6.54
CA LEU A 452 -21.01 5.56 -5.34
C LEU A 452 -21.72 6.92 -5.60
N CYS A 453 -21.11 7.79 -6.41
CA CYS A 453 -21.71 9.08 -6.77
C CYS A 453 -22.85 8.94 -7.80
N GLU A 454 -22.79 7.97 -8.70
CA GLU A 454 -23.91 7.65 -9.59
C GLU A 454 -25.10 7.08 -8.82
N GLY A 455 -24.83 6.35 -7.75
CA GLY A 455 -25.83 5.87 -6.78
C GLY A 455 -26.76 4.78 -7.30
N GLU A 456 -27.68 4.34 -6.45
CA GLU A 456 -28.73 3.39 -6.77
C GLU A 456 -30.02 3.78 -6.05
N GLY A 457 -31.17 3.74 -6.74
CA GLY A 457 -32.45 4.20 -6.21
C GLY A 457 -32.36 5.66 -5.75
N GLU A 458 -32.75 5.93 -4.51
CA GLU A 458 -32.72 7.28 -3.90
C GLU A 458 -31.37 7.61 -3.24
N VAL A 459 -30.43 6.65 -3.15
CA VAL A 459 -29.15 6.80 -2.46
C VAL A 459 -28.05 7.09 -3.45
N ALA A 460 -27.35 8.17 -3.23
CA ALA A 460 -26.09 8.52 -3.90
C ALA A 460 -25.16 9.24 -2.93
N TYR A 461 -23.92 9.39 -3.34
CA TYR A 461 -22.90 10.09 -2.55
C TYR A 461 -22.31 11.25 -3.32
N SER A 462 -21.75 12.21 -2.58
CA SER A 462 -20.91 13.25 -3.15
C SER A 462 -19.57 13.28 -2.42
N VAL A 463 -18.49 13.45 -3.18
CA VAL A 463 -17.16 13.66 -2.60
C VAL A 463 -17.15 14.99 -1.86
N LYS A 464 -16.64 15.01 -0.64
CA LYS A 464 -16.48 16.22 0.18
C LYS A 464 -15.02 16.61 0.37
N LYS A 465 -14.19 15.66 0.68
CA LYS A 465 -12.76 15.89 0.91
C LYS A 465 -11.95 14.78 0.27
N VAL A 466 -10.76 15.12 -0.21
CA VAL A 466 -9.74 14.15 -0.63
C VAL A 466 -8.40 14.62 -0.09
N ARG A 467 -7.61 13.68 0.43
CA ARG A 467 -6.26 13.95 0.89
C ARG A 467 -5.31 12.81 0.51
N PRO A 468 -4.29 13.07 -0.30
CA PRO A 468 -3.22 12.12 -0.57
C PRO A 468 -2.27 12.01 0.63
N VAL A 469 -1.63 10.82 0.76
CA VAL A 469 -0.58 10.55 1.77
C VAL A 469 0.57 9.83 1.10
N ASP A 470 1.79 10.32 1.30
CA ASP A 470 2.99 9.66 0.80
C ASP A 470 3.45 8.55 1.75
N MET A 471 2.81 7.37 1.65
CA MET A 471 3.19 6.16 2.39
C MET A 471 4.50 5.53 1.90
N PHE A 472 4.88 5.81 0.64
CA PHE A 472 5.99 5.16 -0.04
C PHE A 472 6.91 6.17 -0.73
N PRO A 473 7.63 7.01 0.03
CA PRO A 473 8.65 7.90 -0.51
C PRO A 473 9.59 7.19 -1.50
N TRP A 474 10.05 7.92 -2.50
CA TRP A 474 10.96 7.46 -3.56
C TRP A 474 10.35 6.45 -4.55
N SER A 475 9.03 6.22 -4.48
CA SER A 475 8.29 5.40 -5.43
C SER A 475 7.10 6.17 -6.02
N GLY A 476 6.54 5.69 -7.14
CA GLY A 476 5.34 6.28 -7.76
C GLY A 476 4.02 5.95 -7.05
N HIS A 477 4.05 5.23 -5.91
CA HIS A 477 2.85 4.87 -5.15
C HIS A 477 2.41 6.01 -4.24
N VAL A 478 1.11 6.13 -4.05
CA VAL A 478 0.47 7.12 -3.17
C VAL A 478 -0.78 6.51 -2.56
N GLU A 479 -0.97 6.72 -1.26
CA GLU A 479 -2.25 6.46 -0.59
C GLU A 479 -3.15 7.68 -0.71
N SER A 480 -4.45 7.46 -0.68
CA SER A 480 -5.44 8.53 -0.77
C SER A 480 -6.60 8.24 0.15
N ILE A 481 -7.12 9.27 0.80
CA ILE A 481 -8.32 9.19 1.63
C ILE A 481 -9.37 10.08 1.00
N ALA A 482 -10.56 9.54 0.78
CA ALA A 482 -11.72 10.30 0.30
C ALA A 482 -12.87 10.20 1.29
N LEU A 483 -13.48 11.33 1.61
CA LEU A 483 -14.76 11.42 2.33
C LEU A 483 -15.88 11.60 1.31
N LEU A 484 -16.85 10.69 1.37
CA LEU A 484 -18.10 10.82 0.64
C LEU A 484 -19.26 10.96 1.64
N GLU A 485 -20.16 11.88 1.38
CA GLU A 485 -21.39 12.05 2.17
C GLU A 485 -22.61 11.71 1.33
N ARG A 486 -23.59 11.09 1.97
CA ARG A 486 -24.83 10.71 1.34
C ARG A 486 -25.63 11.96 0.91
N VAL A 487 -26.17 11.90 -0.29
CA VAL A 487 -27.08 12.90 -0.87
C VAL A 487 -28.29 12.21 -1.48
N SER A 488 -29.39 12.94 -1.67
CA SER A 488 -30.53 12.42 -2.45
C SER A 488 -30.13 12.25 -3.92
N ASN A 489 -30.51 11.13 -4.52
CA ASN A 489 -30.22 10.85 -5.93
C ASN A 489 -31.21 11.59 -6.86
N ARG A 490 -30.87 12.79 -7.30
CA ARG A 490 -31.70 13.61 -8.19
C ARG A 490 -32.06 12.94 -9.54
N LYS A 491 -31.32 11.90 -9.95
CA LYS A 491 -31.62 11.14 -11.17
C LYS A 491 -32.82 10.19 -10.98
N ALA A 492 -33.13 9.77 -9.76
CA ALA A 492 -34.31 8.98 -9.46
C ALA A 492 -35.59 9.81 -9.60
N ASP A 493 -35.58 11.05 -9.15
CA ASP A 493 -36.73 11.97 -9.22
C ASP A 493 -37.11 12.29 -10.68
N ALA A 494 -36.14 12.38 -11.60
CA ALA A 494 -36.40 12.64 -13.01
C ALA A 494 -37.04 11.47 -13.79
N LYS A 495 -36.95 10.23 -13.27
CA LYS A 495 -37.56 9.04 -13.90
C LYS A 495 -38.99 8.81 -13.43
N VAL A 496 -39.42 9.41 -12.34
CA VAL A 496 -40.80 9.28 -11.80
C VAL A 496 -41.75 10.26 -12.48
N HIS A 497 -41.24 11.27 -13.17
CA HIS A 497 -42.02 12.32 -13.83
C HIS A 497 -42.01 12.25 -15.38
N ASN A 498 -41.50 11.16 -15.97
CA ASN A 498 -41.62 10.79 -17.37
C ASN A 498 -42.35 9.43 -17.46
#